data_c757842dc7e7deb1a143f3cd620929a1
#
_entry.id   c757842dc7e7deb1a143f3cd620929a1
#
_cell.length_a   1.000
_cell.length_b   1.000
_cell.length_c   1.000
_cell.angle_alpha   90.00
_cell.angle_beta   90.00
_cell.angle_gamma   90.00
#
_symmetry.space_group_name_H-M   'P 1'
#
loop_
_entity.id
_entity.type
_entity.pdbx_description
1 polymer ?
#
loop_
_entity_poly.entity_id
_entity_poly.type
_entity_poly.pdbx_seq_one_letter_code
_entity_poly.pdbx_strand_id
1 'polypeptide(L)'
;DGWHNAGEWHSAGGLKFGSIEVAEVRFPLHFVKHEFRPDSGGKGQFTGGCGVDLELELRTTGITVANLAGDGIRHGARGMCGGHDGAPHQYSLHAPGAPAQVLASKIEGVQVPAGSRFSIHSGGGGGYGPNAARTPAAREAEQQAGLSTETTR
;
A
#
# COMPACT_ATOMS: atom_id res chain seq x y z
N ASP A 1 3.62 18.32 -1.97
CA ASP A 1 3.23 16.99 -1.49
C ASP A 1 4.19 15.93 -2.00
N GLY A 2 4.24 14.80 -1.30
CA GLY A 2 5.04 13.65 -1.71
C GLY A 2 4.47 12.97 -2.96
N TRP A 3 5.33 12.29 -3.71
CA TRP A 3 4.90 11.50 -4.87
C TRP A 3 4.26 10.19 -4.40
N HIS A 4 3.10 9.89 -4.94
CA HIS A 4 2.37 8.66 -4.60
C HIS A 4 3.13 7.45 -5.13
N ASN A 5 3.17 6.39 -4.33
CA ASN A 5 3.88 5.13 -4.66
C ASN A 5 5.35 5.34 -5.10
N ALA A 6 6.03 6.33 -4.53
CA ALA A 6 7.40 6.70 -4.92
C ALA A 6 8.41 5.56 -4.75
N GLY A 7 8.17 4.64 -3.83
CA GLY A 7 9.00 3.46 -3.61
C GLY A 7 9.11 2.57 -4.84
N GLU A 8 8.05 2.43 -5.62
CA GLU A 8 8.08 1.64 -6.87
C GLU A 8 8.65 2.42 -8.05
N TRP A 9 8.38 3.72 -8.14
CA TRP A 9 8.74 4.51 -9.31
C TRP A 9 10.15 5.09 -9.25
N HIS A 10 10.67 5.37 -8.05
CA HIS A 10 11.89 6.17 -7.86
C HIS A 10 12.98 5.50 -7.04
N SER A 11 12.68 4.43 -6.29
CA SER A 11 13.71 3.64 -5.63
C SER A 11 14.38 2.69 -6.63
N ALA A 12 15.61 2.30 -6.36
CA ALA A 12 16.37 1.34 -7.16
C ALA A 12 16.42 1.64 -8.68
N GLY A 13 16.49 2.93 -9.07
CA GLY A 13 16.64 3.31 -10.47
C GLY A 13 15.35 3.35 -11.29
N GLY A 14 14.20 3.47 -10.64
CA GLY A 14 12.90 3.59 -11.33
C GLY A 14 12.34 2.26 -11.79
N LEU A 15 12.25 1.30 -10.87
CA LEU A 15 11.53 0.04 -11.14
C LEU A 15 10.09 0.36 -11.57
N LYS A 16 9.71 -0.14 -12.73
CA LYS A 16 8.35 -0.05 -13.23
C LYS A 16 7.59 -1.30 -12.83
N PHE A 17 6.37 -1.12 -12.34
CA PHE A 17 5.44 -2.24 -12.22
C PHE A 17 5.18 -2.83 -13.61
N GLY A 18 5.23 -4.14 -13.74
CA GLY A 18 4.88 -4.80 -14.98
C GLY A 18 3.39 -4.64 -15.31
N SER A 19 2.99 -4.86 -16.58
CA SER A 19 1.57 -4.87 -16.94
C SER A 19 0.83 -5.95 -16.16
N ILE A 20 -0.28 -5.57 -15.52
CA ILE A 20 -1.17 -6.48 -14.77
C ILE A 20 -1.69 -7.56 -15.71
N GLU A 21 -2.11 -7.20 -16.91
CA GLU A 21 -2.65 -8.12 -17.92
C GLU A 21 -1.62 -9.18 -18.33
N VAL A 22 -0.35 -8.77 -18.49
CA VAL A 22 0.73 -9.71 -18.80
C VAL A 22 1.01 -10.63 -17.62
N ALA A 23 0.94 -10.12 -16.39
CA ALA A 23 1.14 -10.93 -15.19
C ALA A 23 0.01 -11.97 -15.06
N GLU A 24 -1.24 -11.61 -15.28
CA GLU A 24 -2.40 -12.51 -15.24
C GLU A 24 -2.37 -13.59 -16.32
N VAL A 25 -1.80 -13.28 -17.49
CA VAL A 25 -1.62 -14.27 -18.57
C VAL A 25 -0.48 -15.25 -18.25
N ARG A 26 0.57 -14.78 -17.61
CA ARG A 26 1.78 -15.60 -17.35
C ARG A 26 1.72 -16.41 -16.07
N PHE A 27 1.01 -15.90 -15.07
CA PHE A 27 0.98 -16.50 -13.74
C PHE A 27 -0.47 -16.77 -13.32
N PRO A 28 -0.73 -17.79 -12.51
CA PRO A 28 -2.08 -18.09 -12.02
C PRO A 28 -2.49 -17.11 -10.90
N LEU A 29 -2.48 -15.83 -11.23
CA LEU A 29 -2.81 -14.71 -10.37
C LEU A 29 -3.93 -13.90 -11.00
N HIS A 30 -4.74 -13.28 -10.16
CA HIS A 30 -5.71 -12.27 -10.58
C HIS A 30 -5.60 -11.07 -9.68
N PHE A 31 -5.43 -9.89 -10.27
CA PHE A 31 -5.40 -8.62 -9.55
C PHE A 31 -6.82 -8.15 -9.28
N VAL A 32 -7.28 -8.33 -8.05
CA VAL A 32 -8.61 -7.89 -7.63
C VAL A 32 -8.64 -6.38 -7.39
N LYS A 33 -7.50 -5.83 -6.89
CA LYS A 33 -7.34 -4.41 -6.58
C LYS A 33 -5.90 -3.97 -6.81
N HIS A 34 -5.71 -2.79 -7.40
CA HIS A 34 -4.42 -2.09 -7.46
C HIS A 34 -4.69 -0.59 -7.54
N GLU A 35 -4.77 0.07 -6.40
CA GLU A 35 -5.20 1.46 -6.27
C GLU A 35 -4.35 2.20 -5.27
N PHE A 36 -4.30 3.54 -5.35
CA PHE A 36 -3.73 4.33 -4.28
C PHE A 36 -4.51 4.10 -2.98
N ARG A 37 -3.77 4.00 -1.86
CA ARG A 37 -4.32 3.85 -0.52
C ARG A 37 -4.59 5.24 0.07
N PRO A 38 -5.85 5.70 0.12
CA PRO A 38 -6.18 7.00 0.68
C PRO A 38 -5.72 7.12 2.13
N ASP A 39 -5.43 8.34 2.58
CA ASP A 39 -5.02 8.68 3.95
C ASP A 39 -3.77 7.95 4.47
N SER A 40 -3.03 7.26 3.61
CA SER A 40 -1.80 6.55 4.00
C SER A 40 -0.59 7.45 4.09
N GLY A 41 -0.57 8.59 3.39
CA GLY A 41 0.45 9.62 3.52
C GLY A 41 0.37 10.33 4.86
N GLY A 42 1.50 10.61 5.49
CA GLY A 42 1.58 11.38 6.72
C GLY A 42 1.10 12.82 6.51
N LYS A 43 0.23 13.31 7.40
CA LYS A 43 -0.31 14.67 7.33
C LYS A 43 0.75 15.71 7.65
N GLY A 44 0.68 16.85 6.99
CA GLY A 44 1.59 17.98 7.19
C GLY A 44 1.15 19.20 6.39
N GLN A 45 1.95 20.26 6.41
CA GLN A 45 1.82 21.35 5.43
C GLN A 45 1.92 20.76 4.01
N PHE A 46 2.82 19.81 3.82
CA PHE A 46 2.93 18.96 2.64
C PHE A 46 2.67 17.52 3.08
N THR A 47 1.65 16.89 2.49
CA THR A 47 1.28 15.51 2.79
C THR A 47 2.28 14.55 2.15
N GLY A 48 2.63 13.48 2.85
CA GLY A 48 3.39 12.37 2.29
C GLY A 48 2.66 11.68 1.15
N GLY A 49 3.39 11.09 0.21
CA GLY A 49 2.76 10.33 -0.87
C GLY A 49 1.97 9.13 -0.36
N CYS A 50 0.86 8.83 -0.99
CA CYS A 50 0.08 7.62 -0.67
C CYS A 50 0.81 6.35 -1.08
N GLY A 51 0.65 5.30 -0.30
CA GLY A 51 0.95 3.94 -0.69
C GLY A 51 -0.09 3.36 -1.64
N VAL A 52 -0.07 2.05 -1.80
CA VAL A 52 -0.95 1.29 -2.69
C VAL A 52 -1.68 0.21 -1.90
N ASP A 53 -2.93 -0.01 -2.22
CA ASP A 53 -3.71 -1.19 -1.89
C ASP A 53 -3.65 -2.16 -3.06
N LEU A 54 -3.06 -3.32 -2.81
CA LEU A 54 -2.96 -4.40 -3.76
C LEU A 54 -3.66 -5.64 -3.21
N GLU A 55 -4.58 -6.21 -3.98
CA GLU A 55 -5.19 -7.50 -3.69
C GLU A 55 -4.96 -8.47 -4.85
N LEU A 56 -4.40 -9.63 -4.53
CA LEU A 56 -4.09 -10.70 -5.47
C LEU A 56 -4.85 -11.96 -5.08
N GLU A 57 -5.57 -12.55 -6.03
CA GLU A 57 -6.19 -13.86 -5.88
C GLU A 57 -5.33 -14.93 -6.56
N LEU A 58 -5.07 -16.03 -5.86
CA LEU A 58 -4.39 -17.20 -6.42
C LEU A 58 -5.37 -18.08 -7.17
N ARG A 59 -5.13 -18.28 -8.46
CA ARG A 59 -5.91 -19.15 -9.35
C ARG A 59 -5.20 -20.48 -9.63
N THR A 60 -4.50 -21.00 -8.64
CA THR A 60 -3.84 -22.32 -8.70
C THR A 60 -4.79 -23.45 -8.38
N THR A 61 -4.38 -24.70 -8.70
CA THR A 61 -5.12 -25.92 -8.35
C THR A 61 -4.38 -26.66 -7.23
N GLY A 62 -4.33 -26.14 -6.04
CA GLY A 62 -3.64 -26.79 -4.94
C GLY A 62 -3.02 -25.78 -3.98
N ILE A 63 -2.00 -26.24 -3.24
CA ILE A 63 -1.30 -25.39 -2.28
C ILE A 63 -0.07 -24.79 -2.95
N THR A 64 0.05 -23.49 -2.85
CA THR A 64 1.25 -22.74 -3.27
C THR A 64 2.02 -22.31 -2.03
N VAL A 65 3.33 -22.18 -2.14
CA VAL A 65 4.17 -21.63 -1.07
C VAL A 65 4.51 -20.19 -1.41
N ALA A 66 4.27 -19.28 -0.47
CA ALA A 66 4.62 -17.88 -0.58
C ALA A 66 5.67 -17.48 0.46
N ASN A 67 6.57 -16.60 0.05
CA ASN A 67 7.52 -15.94 0.92
C ASN A 67 7.28 -14.41 0.86
N LEU A 68 7.31 -13.75 1.99
CA LEU A 68 7.25 -12.30 2.07
C LEU A 68 8.60 -11.77 2.59
N ALA A 69 9.09 -10.72 1.95
CA ALA A 69 10.34 -10.05 2.33
C ALA A 69 10.14 -8.52 2.25
N GLY A 70 9.32 -8.00 3.15
CA GLY A 70 9.02 -6.57 3.26
C GLY A 70 9.56 -5.96 4.54
N ASP A 71 9.37 -4.67 4.67
CA ASP A 71 9.72 -3.87 5.85
C ASP A 71 8.55 -2.95 6.25
N GLY A 72 8.74 -2.13 7.29
CA GLY A 72 7.84 -1.02 7.60
C GLY A 72 6.47 -1.39 8.19
N ILE A 73 6.28 -2.60 8.74
CA ILE A 73 5.01 -2.96 9.39
C ILE A 73 4.85 -2.38 10.80
N ARG A 74 5.94 -2.00 11.48
CA ARG A 74 5.88 -1.43 12.82
C ARG A 74 5.87 0.09 12.82
N HIS A 75 6.56 0.68 11.86
CA HIS A 75 6.75 2.12 11.74
C HIS A 75 6.56 2.51 10.28
N GLY A 76 5.74 3.52 10.03
CA GLY A 76 5.66 4.18 8.73
C GLY A 76 6.86 5.08 8.46
N ALA A 77 6.91 5.67 7.29
CA ALA A 77 7.92 6.67 6.96
C ALA A 77 7.76 7.88 7.89
N ARG A 78 8.87 8.31 8.51
CA ARG A 78 8.84 9.35 9.53
C ARG A 78 8.48 10.71 8.95
N GLY A 79 7.57 11.42 9.60
CA GLY A 79 7.28 12.82 9.32
C GLY A 79 8.40 13.73 9.81
N MET A 80 8.53 14.90 9.18
CA MET A 80 9.58 15.88 9.49
C MET A 80 9.00 17.27 9.74
N CYS A 81 9.73 18.07 10.50
CA CYS A 81 9.40 19.48 10.77
C CYS A 81 7.96 19.70 11.28
N GLY A 82 7.43 18.78 12.10
CA GLY A 82 6.06 18.85 12.62
C GLY A 82 5.02 18.14 11.75
N GLY A 83 5.43 17.46 10.69
CA GLY A 83 4.59 16.54 9.94
C GLY A 83 4.42 15.20 10.66
N HIS A 84 3.36 14.48 10.32
CA HIS A 84 3.03 13.17 10.88
C HIS A 84 3.70 12.05 10.09
N ASP A 85 3.90 10.90 10.75
CA ASP A 85 4.38 9.70 10.09
C ASP A 85 3.34 9.19 9.08
N GLY A 86 3.83 8.55 8.01
CA GLY A 86 2.98 7.81 7.08
C GLY A 86 2.45 6.53 7.69
N ALA A 87 1.39 5.98 7.11
CA ALA A 87 0.85 4.70 7.52
C ALA A 87 1.88 3.56 7.29
N PRO A 88 1.97 2.58 8.18
CA PRO A 88 2.85 1.43 7.99
C PRO A 88 2.31 0.46 6.93
N HIS A 89 3.17 -0.44 6.47
CA HIS A 89 2.77 -1.59 5.65
C HIS A 89 1.92 -2.57 6.45
N GLN A 90 1.03 -3.27 5.77
CA GLN A 90 0.27 -4.37 6.32
C GLN A 90 0.12 -5.47 5.27
N TYR A 91 0.28 -6.71 5.71
CA TYR A 91 0.13 -7.89 4.85
C TYR A 91 -0.88 -8.83 5.48
N SER A 92 -1.80 -9.35 4.69
CA SER A 92 -2.76 -10.35 5.16
C SER A 92 -3.05 -11.41 4.10
N LEU A 93 -3.37 -12.60 4.57
CA LEU A 93 -3.80 -13.75 3.78
C LEU A 93 -5.24 -14.09 4.14
N HIS A 94 -6.08 -14.22 3.14
CA HIS A 94 -7.48 -14.62 3.24
C HIS A 94 -7.66 -15.97 2.54
N ALA A 95 -7.52 -17.05 3.28
CA ALA A 95 -7.80 -18.38 2.74
C ALA A 95 -9.32 -18.66 2.70
N PRO A 96 -9.81 -19.45 1.72
CA PRO A 96 -11.23 -19.79 1.64
C PRO A 96 -11.74 -20.46 2.92
N GLY A 97 -12.83 -19.91 3.47
CA GLY A 97 -13.46 -20.47 4.68
C GLY A 97 -12.72 -20.23 5.99
N ALA A 98 -11.62 -19.46 5.99
CA ALA A 98 -10.84 -19.14 7.17
C ALA A 98 -10.86 -17.63 7.47
N PRO A 99 -10.66 -17.21 8.72
CA PRO A 99 -10.49 -15.81 9.05
C PRO A 99 -9.20 -15.24 8.43
N ALA A 100 -9.20 -13.93 8.17
CA ALA A 100 -8.01 -13.24 7.69
C ALA A 100 -6.82 -13.42 8.65
N GLN A 101 -5.68 -13.78 8.12
CA GLN A 101 -4.43 -13.94 8.84
C GLN A 101 -3.52 -12.73 8.55
N VAL A 102 -3.18 -11.96 9.57
CA VAL A 102 -2.14 -10.93 9.46
C VAL A 102 -0.78 -11.62 9.40
N LEU A 103 0.03 -11.25 8.41
CA LEU A 103 1.34 -11.83 8.17
C LEU A 103 2.45 -10.90 8.67
N ALA A 104 3.57 -11.51 9.08
CA ALA A 104 4.79 -10.77 9.33
C ALA A 104 5.39 -10.28 7.99
N SER A 105 6.14 -9.18 8.02
CA SER A 105 6.79 -8.63 6.83
C SER A 105 7.92 -9.50 6.28
N LYS A 106 8.48 -10.35 7.12
CA LYS A 106 9.52 -11.33 6.75
C LYS A 106 9.07 -12.69 7.24
N ILE A 107 8.58 -13.49 6.34
CA ILE A 107 8.07 -14.83 6.61
C ILE A 107 8.30 -15.73 5.39
N GLU A 108 8.71 -16.94 5.63
CA GLU A 108 8.95 -17.96 4.61
C GLU A 108 8.00 -19.15 4.79
N GLY A 109 7.74 -19.86 3.71
CA GLY A 109 7.03 -21.12 3.73
C GLY A 109 5.54 -21.02 4.04
N VAL A 110 4.92 -19.86 3.81
CA VAL A 110 3.47 -19.68 4.00
C VAL A 110 2.74 -20.57 3.00
N GLN A 111 1.98 -21.54 3.49
CA GLN A 111 1.13 -22.37 2.66
C GLN A 111 -0.15 -21.63 2.29
N VAL A 112 -0.37 -21.50 1.01
CA VAL A 112 -1.48 -20.70 0.45
C VAL A 112 -2.38 -21.64 -0.36
N PRO A 113 -3.57 -21.98 0.14
CA PRO A 113 -4.55 -22.76 -0.60
C PRO A 113 -5.03 -22.05 -1.87
N ALA A 114 -5.47 -22.82 -2.86
CA ALA A 114 -6.12 -22.28 -4.05
C ALA A 114 -7.30 -21.37 -3.70
N GLY A 115 -7.50 -20.30 -4.46
CA GLY A 115 -8.56 -19.32 -4.22
C GLY A 115 -8.30 -18.38 -3.03
N SER A 116 -7.11 -18.44 -2.42
CA SER A 116 -6.73 -17.48 -1.39
C SER A 116 -6.45 -16.11 -2.00
N ARG A 117 -6.65 -15.06 -1.19
CA ARG A 117 -6.29 -13.69 -1.53
C ARG A 117 -5.21 -13.17 -0.61
N PHE A 118 -4.22 -12.49 -1.20
CA PHE A 118 -3.29 -11.65 -0.49
C PHE A 118 -3.75 -10.21 -0.56
N SER A 119 -3.80 -9.53 0.59
CA SER A 119 -3.97 -8.08 0.66
C SER A 119 -2.67 -7.46 1.14
N ILE A 120 -2.15 -6.54 0.36
CA ILE A 120 -0.94 -5.78 0.63
C ILE A 120 -1.32 -4.31 0.68
N HIS A 121 -1.24 -3.72 1.87
CA HIS A 121 -1.40 -2.30 2.09
C HIS A 121 0.00 -1.70 2.21
N SER A 122 0.51 -1.06 1.17
CA SER A 122 1.84 -0.47 1.24
C SER A 122 1.83 0.79 2.10
N GLY A 123 2.95 1.11 2.70
CA GLY A 123 3.10 2.28 3.55
C GLY A 123 3.05 3.58 2.75
N GLY A 124 2.61 4.65 3.40
CA GLY A 124 2.70 6.00 2.87
C GLY A 124 4.01 6.70 3.24
N GLY A 125 4.34 7.76 2.54
CA GLY A 125 5.44 8.67 2.87
C GLY A 125 5.14 9.50 4.12
N GLY A 126 6.18 10.02 4.80
CA GLY A 126 6.02 10.95 5.92
C GLY A 126 5.62 12.34 5.45
N GLY A 127 4.83 13.05 6.24
CA GLY A 127 4.46 14.44 6.03
C GLY A 127 5.58 15.41 6.39
N TYR A 128 5.52 16.62 5.89
CA TYR A 128 6.47 17.68 6.19
C TYR A 128 5.76 18.96 6.64
N GLY A 129 6.25 19.56 7.71
CA GLY A 129 5.71 20.79 8.28
C GLY A 129 4.40 20.59 9.05
N PRO A 130 3.94 21.60 9.82
CA PRO A 130 2.74 21.48 10.63
C PRO A 130 1.48 21.39 9.76
N ASN A 131 0.61 20.44 10.05
CA ASN A 131 -0.65 20.23 9.30
C ASN A 131 -1.56 21.47 9.32
N ALA A 132 -1.51 22.31 10.36
CA ALA A 132 -2.25 23.57 10.43
C ALA A 132 -1.86 24.58 9.34
N ALA A 133 -0.65 24.46 8.78
CA ALA A 133 -0.16 25.32 7.69
C ALA A 133 -0.59 24.84 6.28
N ARG A 134 -1.29 23.69 6.17
CA ARG A 134 -1.80 23.19 4.89
C ARG A 134 -2.97 24.05 4.43
N THR A 135 -2.92 24.51 3.18
CA THR A 135 -3.95 25.37 2.62
C THR A 135 -5.28 24.64 2.38
N PRO A 136 -6.43 25.31 2.50
CA PRO A 136 -7.72 24.71 2.16
C PRO A 136 -7.78 24.15 0.73
N ALA A 137 -7.24 24.89 -0.23
CA ALA A 137 -7.19 24.46 -1.63
C ALA A 137 -6.41 23.15 -1.82
N ALA A 138 -5.30 22.94 -1.09
CA ALA A 138 -4.55 21.71 -1.15
C ALA A 138 -5.32 20.50 -0.56
N ARG A 139 -6.09 20.74 0.52
CA ARG A 139 -6.97 19.70 1.10
C ARG A 139 -8.10 19.32 0.15
N GLU A 140 -8.72 20.30 -0.46
CA GLU A 140 -9.79 20.10 -1.43
C GLU A 140 -9.29 19.33 -2.66
N ALA A 141 -8.12 19.70 -3.21
CA ALA A 141 -7.51 18.99 -4.34
C ALA A 141 -7.21 17.52 -4.01
N GLU A 142 -6.70 17.25 -2.81
CA GLU A 142 -6.41 15.89 -2.34
C GLU A 142 -7.69 15.05 -2.20
N GLN A 143 -8.76 15.65 -1.67
CA GLN A 143 -10.06 15.02 -1.56
C GLN A 143 -10.69 14.76 -2.94
N GLN A 144 -10.66 15.74 -3.86
CA GLN A 144 -11.16 15.57 -5.23
C GLN A 144 -10.40 14.49 -6.00
N ALA A 145 -9.11 14.33 -5.73
CA ALA A 145 -8.29 13.25 -6.28
C ALA A 145 -8.54 11.87 -5.65
N GLY A 146 -9.41 11.76 -4.62
CA GLY A 146 -9.67 10.52 -3.90
C GLY A 146 -8.52 10.02 -3.03
N LEU A 147 -7.57 10.89 -2.72
CA LEU A 147 -6.37 10.56 -1.93
C LEU A 147 -6.57 10.78 -0.43
N SER A 148 -7.65 11.46 -0.05
CA SER A 148 -8.10 11.63 1.34
C SER A 148 -9.60 11.39 1.46
N THR A 149 -9.99 10.74 2.55
CA THR A 149 -11.40 10.52 2.93
C THR A 149 -11.91 11.57 3.93
N GLU A 150 -11.03 12.47 4.42
CA GLU A 150 -11.44 13.52 5.35
C GLU A 150 -12.35 14.54 4.68
N THR A 151 -13.55 14.69 5.20
CA THR A 151 -14.47 15.76 4.76
C THR A 151 -13.97 17.10 5.32
N THR A 152 -13.63 18.03 4.44
CA THR A 152 -13.34 19.43 4.81
C THR A 152 -14.63 20.04 5.36
N ARG A 153 -14.71 20.29 6.66
CA ARG A 153 -15.79 21.05 7.32
C ARG A 153 -15.42 22.52 7.40
#